data_06e25e2fc25cd659b968dfd0fc2b42af
#
_entry.id   06e25e2fc25cd659b968dfd0fc2b42af
#
_cell.length_a   1.000
_cell.length_b   1.000
_cell.length_c   1.000
_cell.angle_alpha   90.00
_cell.angle_beta   90.00
_cell.angle_gamma   90.00
#
_symmetry.space_group_name_H-M   'P 1'
#
loop_
_entity.id
_entity.type
_entity.pdbx_description
1 polymer ?
#
loop_
_entity_poly.entity_id
_entity_poly.type
_entity_poly.pdbx_seq_one_letter_code
_entity_poly.pdbx_strand_id
1 'polypeptide(L)'
;MAKSKGISVNYLRNKEQLNDEIDYKEFKYKKYFELVCKLIPDVKNETLIVKAINEELTNKEGIVYVFVINGKIFKVGESINSIKDRVQSYNCGKLEYRLKGTCSTTNFYVLQSLLAIGEEVEVYGYFPELPEYTLFGEKYKSSKSASKVAENLIIKDFIEEYNKKPIGCTQQ
;
A
#
# COMPACT_ATOMS: atom_id res chain seq x y z
N MET A 1 -16.36 25.08 -8.11
CA MET A 1 -15.70 25.29 -6.81
C MET A 1 -14.91 24.04 -6.47
N ALA A 2 -13.59 24.12 -6.39
CA ALA A 2 -12.78 23.03 -5.89
C ALA A 2 -13.19 22.78 -4.43
N LYS A 3 -13.72 21.59 -4.13
CA LYS A 3 -13.97 21.18 -2.74
C LYS A 3 -12.65 21.28 -2.00
N SER A 4 -12.57 22.15 -0.99
CA SER A 4 -11.40 22.23 -0.13
C SER A 4 -11.13 20.82 0.38
N LYS A 5 -9.99 20.27 0.04
CA LYS A 5 -9.53 18.97 0.57
C LYS A 5 -9.15 19.21 2.03
N GLY A 6 -10.15 19.41 2.90
CA GLY A 6 -9.97 19.86 4.26
C GLY A 6 -8.99 18.99 5.06
N ILE A 7 -8.52 19.53 6.16
CA ILE A 7 -7.58 18.91 7.12
C ILE A 7 -8.26 17.78 7.92
N SER A 8 -9.55 17.51 7.68
CA SER A 8 -10.41 16.64 8.48
C SER A 8 -10.24 15.13 8.28
N VAL A 9 -9.15 14.66 7.69
CA VAL A 9 -8.88 13.22 7.59
C VAL A 9 -8.33 12.73 8.92
N ASN A 10 -9.11 11.94 9.63
CA ASN A 10 -8.64 11.24 10.82
C ASN A 10 -7.68 10.14 10.38
N TYR A 11 -6.41 10.27 10.69
CA TYR A 11 -5.39 9.25 10.51
C TYR A 11 -5.11 8.51 11.83
N LEU A 12 -4.45 7.34 11.74
CA LEU A 12 -4.05 6.61 12.94
C LEU A 12 -3.01 7.43 13.72
N ARG A 13 -3.15 7.45 15.05
CA ARG A 13 -2.32 8.28 15.92
C ARG A 13 -1.32 7.49 16.74
N ASN A 14 -1.51 6.20 16.85
CA ASN A 14 -0.61 5.30 17.59
C ASN A 14 -0.75 3.85 17.14
N LYS A 15 0.21 3.03 17.55
CA LYS A 15 0.25 1.60 17.22
C LYS A 15 -0.85 0.76 17.90
N GLU A 16 -1.42 1.22 19.00
CA GLU A 16 -2.47 0.47 19.72
C GLU A 16 -3.72 0.31 18.86
N GLN A 17 -3.96 1.26 17.95
CA GLN A 17 -5.07 1.19 17.00
C GLN A 17 -4.95 0.01 16.01
N LEU A 18 -3.79 -0.65 15.94
CA LEU A 18 -3.56 -1.84 15.12
C LEU A 18 -3.88 -3.15 15.86
N ASN A 19 -4.15 -3.12 17.17
CA ASN A 19 -4.35 -4.34 17.96
C ASN A 19 -5.48 -5.22 17.44
N ASP A 20 -6.54 -4.61 16.92
CA ASP A 20 -7.71 -5.30 16.38
C ASP A 20 -7.55 -5.70 14.89
N GLU A 21 -6.39 -5.40 14.29
CA GLU A 21 -6.11 -5.78 12.91
C GLU A 21 -5.67 -7.24 12.81
N ILE A 22 -5.82 -7.80 11.61
CA ILE A 22 -5.53 -9.19 11.32
C ILE A 22 -4.03 -9.45 11.34
N ASP A 23 -3.60 -10.54 11.95
CA ASP A 23 -2.21 -10.98 11.91
C ASP A 23 -1.82 -11.41 10.50
N TYR A 24 -0.65 -10.96 10.05
CA TYR A 24 -0.11 -11.39 8.75
C TYR A 24 0.06 -12.92 8.66
N LYS A 25 0.23 -13.59 9.80
CA LYS A 25 0.32 -15.05 9.87
C LYS A 25 -0.96 -15.74 9.39
N GLU A 26 -2.10 -15.09 9.56
CA GLU A 26 -3.44 -15.58 9.15
C GLU A 26 -3.79 -15.20 7.71
N PHE A 27 -2.97 -14.36 7.06
CA PHE A 27 -3.24 -13.89 5.72
C PHE A 27 -3.29 -15.03 4.71
N LYS A 28 -4.45 -15.24 4.09
CA LYS A 28 -4.77 -16.32 3.15
C LYS A 28 -3.76 -16.44 2.02
N TYR A 29 -3.29 -15.32 1.51
CA TYR A 29 -2.38 -15.25 0.36
C TYR A 29 -0.90 -15.19 0.73
N LYS A 30 -0.56 -15.26 2.01
CA LYS A 30 0.81 -15.13 2.54
C LYS A 30 1.87 -15.91 1.76
N LYS A 31 1.54 -17.15 1.33
CA LYS A 31 2.47 -18.03 0.60
C LYS A 31 2.94 -17.49 -0.77
N TYR A 32 2.23 -16.50 -1.33
CA TYR A 32 2.57 -15.89 -2.61
C TYR A 32 3.38 -14.60 -2.45
N PHE A 33 3.52 -14.10 -1.24
CA PHE A 33 4.16 -12.83 -0.94
C PHE A 33 5.56 -13.04 -0.37
N GLU A 34 6.50 -12.21 -0.82
CA GLU A 34 7.88 -12.18 -0.34
C GLU A 34 8.17 -10.85 0.36
N LEU A 35 9.05 -10.86 1.36
CA LEU A 35 9.53 -9.63 2.01
C LEU A 35 10.44 -8.87 1.05
N VAL A 36 9.99 -7.72 0.58
CA VAL A 36 10.65 -6.90 -0.46
C VAL A 36 11.54 -5.84 0.16
N CYS A 37 10.99 -5.07 1.08
CA CYS A 37 11.69 -3.96 1.73
C CYS A 37 11.06 -3.65 3.09
N LYS A 38 11.68 -2.72 3.80
CA LYS A 38 11.14 -2.10 5.01
C LYS A 38 11.00 -0.60 4.80
N LEU A 39 9.99 0.00 5.42
CA LEU A 39 9.84 1.45 5.45
C LEU A 39 10.17 1.95 6.85
N ILE A 40 11.06 2.92 6.90
CA ILE A 40 11.46 3.57 8.15
C ILE A 40 10.81 4.96 8.19
N PRO A 41 9.91 5.22 9.15
CA PRO A 41 9.32 6.55 9.30
C PRO A 41 10.37 7.58 9.74
N ASP A 42 10.56 8.62 8.94
CA ASP A 42 11.38 9.79 9.29
C ASP A 42 10.44 10.95 9.63
N VAL A 43 10.11 11.05 10.90
CA VAL A 43 9.19 12.07 11.41
C VAL A 43 9.72 13.49 11.20
N LYS A 44 11.04 13.69 11.32
CA LYS A 44 11.67 15.01 11.17
C LYS A 44 11.50 15.56 9.75
N ASN A 45 11.68 14.71 8.74
CA ASN A 45 11.59 15.10 7.33
C ASN A 45 10.21 14.81 6.74
N GLU A 46 9.30 14.25 7.55
CA GLU A 46 7.94 13.88 7.11
C GLU A 46 7.97 12.97 5.87
N THR A 47 8.76 11.90 5.94
CA THR A 47 8.94 10.93 4.85
C THR A 47 9.04 9.49 5.35
N LEU A 48 8.86 8.56 4.43
CA LEU A 48 9.17 7.14 4.60
C LEU A 48 10.44 6.82 3.82
N ILE A 49 11.44 6.26 4.50
CA ILE A 49 12.69 5.82 3.88
C ILE A 49 12.56 4.36 3.51
N VAL A 50 12.79 4.03 2.23
CA VAL A 50 12.79 2.65 1.75
C VAL A 50 14.14 2.01 2.04
N LYS A 51 14.13 0.94 2.84
CA LYS A 51 15.27 0.06 3.08
C LYS A 51 15.05 -1.26 2.35
N ALA A 52 15.69 -1.44 1.21
CA ALA A 52 15.56 -2.64 0.41
C ALA A 52 16.08 -3.87 1.19
N ILE A 53 15.33 -4.96 1.13
CA ILE A 53 15.76 -6.32 1.53
C ILE A 53 16.17 -7.07 0.27
N ASN A 54 15.37 -6.91 -0.80
CA ASN A 54 15.65 -7.41 -2.12
C ASN A 54 15.60 -6.25 -3.11
N GLU A 55 16.77 -5.81 -3.60
CA GLU A 55 16.88 -4.65 -4.50
C GLU A 55 16.16 -4.87 -5.84
N GLU A 56 16.23 -6.08 -6.39
CA GLU A 56 15.54 -6.41 -7.63
C GLU A 56 14.03 -6.24 -7.47
N LEU A 57 13.45 -6.85 -6.45
CA LEU A 57 12.01 -6.76 -6.19
C LEU A 57 11.57 -5.36 -5.77
N THR A 58 12.42 -4.60 -5.08
CA THR A 58 12.11 -3.21 -4.68
C THR A 58 11.96 -2.28 -5.89
N ASN A 59 12.66 -2.56 -6.97
CA ASN A 59 12.60 -1.78 -8.21
C ASN A 59 11.70 -2.43 -9.30
N LYS A 60 11.18 -3.63 -9.05
CA LYS A 60 10.30 -4.34 -10.00
C LYS A 60 8.93 -3.70 -10.07
N GLU A 61 8.44 -3.50 -11.29
CA GLU A 61 7.11 -2.93 -11.57
C GLU A 61 5.98 -3.95 -11.43
N GLY A 62 4.76 -3.45 -11.24
CA GLY A 62 3.56 -4.27 -11.24
C GLY A 62 3.34 -5.06 -9.95
N ILE A 63 3.52 -4.42 -8.80
CA ILE A 63 3.45 -5.04 -7.48
C ILE A 63 2.05 -4.94 -6.85
N VAL A 64 1.62 -6.02 -6.20
CA VAL A 64 0.63 -6.00 -5.12
C VAL A 64 1.41 -6.09 -3.80
N TYR A 65 1.15 -5.21 -2.85
CA TYR A 65 1.90 -5.16 -1.60
C TYR A 65 1.01 -5.18 -0.37
N VAL A 66 1.57 -5.70 0.71
CA VAL A 66 0.98 -5.69 2.05
C VAL A 66 1.94 -4.98 2.98
N PHE A 67 1.47 -3.93 3.64
CA PHE A 67 2.18 -3.26 4.72
C PHE A 67 1.84 -3.94 6.03
N VAL A 68 2.86 -4.39 6.74
CA VAL A 68 2.74 -5.09 8.02
C VAL A 68 3.52 -4.34 9.08
N ILE A 69 2.88 -4.06 10.21
CA ILE A 69 3.47 -3.35 11.35
C ILE A 69 3.28 -4.23 12.58
N ASN A 70 4.38 -4.62 13.23
CA ASN A 70 4.36 -5.52 14.39
C ASN A 70 3.50 -6.79 14.16
N GLY A 71 3.62 -7.38 12.97
CA GLY A 71 2.86 -8.57 12.57
C GLY A 71 1.41 -8.31 12.14
N LYS A 72 0.89 -7.08 12.28
CA LYS A 72 -0.49 -6.72 11.90
C LYS A 72 -0.55 -6.15 10.50
N ILE A 73 -1.56 -6.56 9.73
CA ILE A 73 -1.81 -6.04 8.37
C ILE A 73 -2.38 -4.63 8.50
N PHE A 74 -1.59 -3.64 8.05
CA PHE A 74 -2.04 -2.25 7.98
C PHE A 74 -2.76 -1.96 6.67
N LYS A 75 -2.19 -2.38 5.53
CA LYS A 75 -2.71 -2.02 4.21
C LYS A 75 -2.41 -3.11 3.18
N VAL A 76 -3.37 -3.34 2.31
CA VAL A 76 -3.16 -3.98 1.01
C VAL A 76 -3.26 -2.90 -0.06
N GLY A 77 -2.40 -2.94 -1.05
CA GLY A 77 -2.39 -1.98 -2.15
C GLY A 77 -1.70 -2.52 -3.38
N GLU A 78 -1.74 -1.73 -4.46
CA GLU A 78 -1.07 -2.08 -5.71
C GLU A 78 -0.33 -0.89 -6.30
N SER A 79 0.59 -1.17 -7.19
CA SER A 79 1.22 -0.19 -8.06
C SER A 79 1.59 -0.82 -9.40
N ILE A 80 1.30 -0.11 -10.48
CA ILE A 80 1.82 -0.48 -11.82
C ILE A 80 3.32 -0.22 -11.92
N ASN A 81 3.84 0.72 -11.12
CA ASN A 81 5.26 1.01 -10.97
C ASN A 81 5.86 0.17 -9.83
N SER A 82 7.09 0.47 -9.45
CA SER A 82 7.76 -0.19 -8.33
C SER A 82 7.17 0.23 -6.96
N ILE A 83 7.49 -0.55 -5.92
CA ILE A 83 7.15 -0.15 -4.55
C ILE A 83 7.91 1.11 -4.12
N LYS A 84 9.12 1.31 -4.63
CA LYS A 84 9.92 2.51 -4.38
C LYS A 84 9.21 3.77 -4.90
N ASP A 85 8.69 3.73 -6.11
CA ASP A 85 7.92 4.84 -6.71
C ASP A 85 6.61 5.06 -5.96
N ARG A 86 5.95 3.97 -5.53
CA ARG A 86 4.72 4.05 -4.75
C ARG A 86 4.93 4.73 -3.40
N VAL A 87 6.02 4.40 -2.71
CA VAL A 87 6.39 5.05 -1.45
C VAL A 87 6.72 6.53 -1.66
N GLN A 88 7.41 6.86 -2.76
CA GLN A 88 7.65 8.26 -3.12
C GLN A 88 6.33 9.02 -3.34
N SER A 89 5.33 8.38 -3.92
CA SER A 89 3.98 8.95 -4.02
C SER A 89 3.34 9.17 -2.64
N TYR A 90 3.51 8.25 -1.69
CA TYR A 90 3.05 8.46 -0.30
C TYR A 90 3.78 9.61 0.39
N ASN A 91 5.07 9.81 0.10
CA ASN A 91 5.85 10.94 0.62
C ASN A 91 5.33 12.32 0.17
N CYS A 92 4.45 12.36 -0.84
CA CYS A 92 3.67 13.57 -1.16
C CYS A 92 2.49 13.80 -0.19
N GLY A 93 2.28 12.92 0.79
CA GLY A 93 1.22 13.02 1.81
C GLY A 93 1.53 14.00 2.95
N LYS A 94 2.46 14.91 2.79
CA LYS A 94 2.85 15.92 3.78
C LYS A 94 1.71 16.87 4.12
N LEU A 95 1.67 17.32 5.36
CA LEU A 95 0.66 18.28 5.84
C LEU A 95 0.65 19.55 4.98
N GLU A 96 1.83 20.07 4.64
CA GLU A 96 1.96 21.24 3.76
C GLU A 96 1.21 21.07 2.42
N TYR A 97 1.36 19.92 1.76
CA TYR A 97 0.69 19.64 0.50
C TYR A 97 -0.82 19.43 0.68
N ARG A 98 -1.22 18.88 1.82
CA ARG A 98 -2.65 18.78 2.17
C ARG A 98 -3.30 20.14 2.33
N LEU A 99 -2.64 21.06 3.04
CA LEU A 99 -3.10 22.45 3.21
C LEU A 99 -3.21 23.19 1.87
N LYS A 100 -2.28 22.97 0.96
CA LYS A 100 -2.30 23.51 -0.41
C LYS A 100 -3.34 22.82 -1.32
N GLY A 101 -3.99 21.75 -0.88
CA GLY A 101 -4.96 21.00 -1.69
C GLY A 101 -4.35 20.14 -2.80
N THR A 102 -3.05 19.91 -2.80
CA THR A 102 -2.32 19.15 -3.81
C THR A 102 -2.10 17.68 -3.43
N CYS A 103 -2.32 17.31 -2.18
CA CYS A 103 -2.17 15.95 -1.68
C CYS A 103 -3.48 15.17 -1.75
N SER A 104 -3.43 13.92 -2.21
CA SER A 104 -4.58 13.01 -2.15
C SER A 104 -4.90 12.60 -0.71
N THR A 105 -6.17 12.28 -0.45
CA THR A 105 -6.62 11.78 0.86
C THR A 105 -5.88 10.51 1.26
N THR A 106 -5.69 9.58 0.32
CA THR A 106 -4.98 8.32 0.55
C THR A 106 -3.52 8.55 0.93
N ASN A 107 -2.80 9.38 0.17
CA ASN A 107 -1.39 9.65 0.45
C ASN A 107 -1.21 10.33 1.81
N PHE A 108 -2.06 11.30 2.13
CA PHE A 108 -2.06 11.95 3.44
C PHE A 108 -2.32 10.94 4.57
N TYR A 109 -3.39 10.15 4.45
CA TYR A 109 -3.75 9.18 5.47
C TYR A 109 -2.63 8.16 5.72
N VAL A 110 -2.07 7.59 4.66
CA VAL A 110 -1.03 6.56 4.79
C VAL A 110 0.24 7.15 5.40
N LEU A 111 0.76 8.26 4.86
CA LEU A 111 1.99 8.87 5.37
C LEU A 111 1.82 9.29 6.83
N GLN A 112 0.79 10.07 7.14
CA GLN A 112 0.61 10.61 8.49
C GLN A 112 0.34 9.50 9.51
N SER A 113 -0.39 8.45 9.15
CA SER A 113 -0.59 7.29 10.02
C SER A 113 0.74 6.57 10.31
N LEU A 114 1.55 6.31 9.30
CA LEU A 114 2.83 5.62 9.49
C LEU A 114 3.83 6.45 10.28
N LEU A 115 3.87 7.77 10.06
CA LEU A 115 4.70 8.69 10.86
C LEU A 115 4.25 8.75 12.33
N ALA A 116 2.92 8.79 12.57
CA ALA A 116 2.37 8.84 13.92
C ALA A 116 2.57 7.54 14.71
N ILE A 117 2.48 6.38 14.03
CA ILE A 117 2.79 5.07 14.60
C ILE A 117 4.28 4.97 14.93
N GLY A 118 5.15 5.49 14.06
CA GLY A 118 6.59 5.56 14.27
C GLY A 118 7.35 4.23 14.28
N GLU A 119 6.70 3.14 13.89
CA GLU A 119 7.28 1.79 13.84
C GLU A 119 7.75 1.45 12.42
N GLU A 120 8.75 0.56 12.32
CA GLU A 120 9.20 0.01 11.05
C GLU A 120 8.06 -0.78 10.37
N VAL A 121 7.89 -0.59 9.07
CA VAL A 121 6.88 -1.28 8.26
C VAL A 121 7.55 -2.32 7.39
N GLU A 122 7.16 -3.58 7.53
CA GLU A 122 7.54 -4.63 6.59
C GLU A 122 6.65 -4.56 5.35
N VAL A 123 7.26 -4.62 4.17
CA VAL A 123 6.55 -4.62 2.89
C VAL A 123 6.71 -5.97 2.22
N TYR A 124 5.62 -6.70 2.17
CA TYR A 124 5.53 -7.95 1.42
C TYR A 124 4.94 -7.67 0.05
N GLY A 125 5.51 -8.27 -0.99
CA GLY A 125 5.13 -8.05 -2.38
C GLY A 125 4.80 -9.33 -3.13
N TYR A 126 3.84 -9.24 -4.02
CA TYR A 126 3.50 -10.24 -5.01
C TYR A 126 3.49 -9.59 -6.39
N PHE A 127 4.05 -10.27 -7.38
CA PHE A 127 4.18 -9.76 -8.76
C PHE A 127 3.41 -10.67 -9.71
N PRO A 128 2.14 -10.32 -10.03
CA PRO A 128 1.34 -11.10 -10.97
C PRO A 128 1.99 -11.14 -12.35
N GLU A 129 1.85 -12.27 -13.04
CA GLU A 129 2.26 -12.36 -14.43
C GLU A 129 1.47 -11.38 -15.30
N LEU A 130 2.08 -10.96 -16.41
CA LEU A 130 1.41 -10.11 -17.39
C LEU A 130 0.31 -10.93 -18.09
N PRO A 131 -0.95 -10.45 -18.10
CA PRO A 131 -2.05 -11.15 -18.76
C PRO A 131 -1.81 -11.34 -20.25
N GLU A 132 -2.27 -12.47 -20.79
CA GLU A 132 -2.31 -12.73 -22.22
C GLU A 132 -3.75 -12.62 -22.73
N TYR A 133 -3.92 -12.05 -23.91
CA TYR A 133 -5.20 -11.90 -24.59
C TYR A 133 -5.13 -12.49 -25.98
N THR A 134 -6.27 -13.01 -26.47
CA THR A 134 -6.45 -13.35 -27.88
C THR A 134 -7.34 -12.29 -28.52
N LEU A 135 -6.78 -11.53 -29.46
CA LEU A 135 -7.48 -10.50 -30.22
C LEU A 135 -7.37 -10.84 -31.71
N PHE A 136 -8.51 -10.93 -32.40
CA PHE A 136 -8.58 -11.21 -33.84
C PHE A 136 -7.82 -12.49 -34.24
N GLY A 137 -7.79 -13.51 -33.35
CA GLY A 137 -7.09 -14.78 -33.58
C GLY A 137 -5.60 -14.79 -33.23
N GLU A 138 -5.01 -13.65 -32.87
CA GLU A 138 -3.61 -13.49 -32.48
C GLU A 138 -3.44 -13.35 -30.97
N LYS A 139 -2.34 -13.88 -30.44
CA LYS A 139 -2.00 -13.78 -29.01
C LYS A 139 -1.20 -12.51 -28.72
N TYR A 140 -1.63 -11.78 -27.73
CA TYR A 140 -0.98 -10.56 -27.24
C TYR A 140 -0.72 -10.66 -25.75
N LYS A 141 0.45 -10.19 -25.31
CA LYS A 141 0.77 -10.02 -23.90
C LYS A 141 0.47 -8.59 -23.46
N SER A 142 -0.21 -8.42 -22.34
CA SER A 142 -0.47 -7.10 -21.79
C SER A 142 0.83 -6.38 -21.44
N SER A 143 0.88 -5.08 -21.66
CA SER A 143 1.94 -4.21 -21.12
C SER A 143 1.73 -3.81 -19.66
N LYS A 144 0.53 -4.10 -19.11
CA LYS A 144 0.17 -3.74 -17.74
C LYS A 144 0.01 -5.00 -16.89
N SER A 145 0.55 -4.95 -15.67
CA SER A 145 0.37 -5.99 -14.67
C SER A 145 -1.10 -6.19 -14.29
N ALA A 146 -1.43 -7.41 -13.85
CA ALA A 146 -2.71 -7.73 -13.22
C ALA A 146 -2.78 -7.29 -11.73
N SER A 147 -1.89 -6.41 -11.27
CA SER A 147 -1.79 -5.98 -9.88
C SER A 147 -3.12 -5.44 -9.34
N LYS A 148 -3.85 -4.65 -10.12
CA LYS A 148 -5.16 -4.12 -9.70
C LYS A 148 -6.22 -5.21 -9.54
N VAL A 149 -6.23 -6.20 -10.41
CA VAL A 149 -7.16 -7.34 -10.31
C VAL A 149 -6.84 -8.16 -9.06
N ALA A 150 -5.55 -8.42 -8.81
CA ALA A 150 -5.12 -9.16 -7.63
C ALA A 150 -5.41 -8.40 -6.32
N GLU A 151 -5.16 -7.09 -6.27
CA GLU A 151 -5.54 -6.25 -5.12
C GLU A 151 -7.05 -6.35 -4.84
N ASN A 152 -7.88 -6.21 -5.87
CA ASN A 152 -9.34 -6.26 -5.72
C ASN A 152 -9.82 -7.63 -5.20
N LEU A 153 -9.24 -8.74 -5.69
CA LEU A 153 -9.54 -10.08 -5.19
C LEU A 153 -9.17 -10.23 -3.72
N ILE A 154 -7.98 -9.78 -3.33
CA ILE A 154 -7.52 -9.84 -1.94
C ILE A 154 -8.43 -9.03 -1.03
N ILE A 155 -8.77 -7.80 -1.42
CA ILE A 155 -9.66 -6.93 -0.62
C ILE A 155 -11.05 -7.52 -0.50
N LYS A 156 -11.60 -8.08 -1.58
CA LYS A 156 -12.90 -8.75 -1.58
C LYS A 156 -12.90 -9.91 -0.57
N ASP A 157 -11.95 -10.83 -0.69
CA ASP A 157 -11.83 -11.98 0.20
C ASP A 157 -11.60 -11.54 1.65
N PHE A 158 -10.81 -10.48 1.87
CA PHE A 158 -10.58 -9.93 3.20
C PHE A 158 -11.88 -9.42 3.85
N ILE A 159 -12.74 -8.76 3.06
CA ILE A 159 -14.05 -8.30 3.54
C ILE A 159 -14.97 -9.50 3.83
N GLU A 160 -15.00 -10.50 2.96
CA GLU A 160 -15.82 -11.70 3.13
C GLU A 160 -15.41 -12.50 4.38
N GLU A 161 -14.11 -12.60 4.65
CA GLU A 161 -13.57 -13.37 5.78
C GLU A 161 -13.65 -12.62 7.12
N TYR A 162 -13.31 -11.32 7.12
CA TYR A 162 -13.15 -10.53 8.35
C TYR A 162 -14.22 -9.44 8.55
N ASN A 163 -15.15 -9.29 7.60
CA ASN A 163 -16.19 -8.25 7.59
C ASN A 163 -15.65 -6.80 7.71
N LYS A 164 -14.40 -6.58 7.27
CA LYS A 164 -13.73 -5.28 7.25
C LYS A 164 -12.63 -5.24 6.20
N LYS A 165 -12.18 -4.04 5.83
CA LYS A 165 -10.94 -3.83 5.08
C LYS A 165 -9.77 -3.64 6.04
N PRO A 166 -8.52 -3.87 5.61
CA PRO A 166 -7.35 -3.39 6.35
C PRO A 166 -7.46 -1.89 6.62
N ILE A 167 -7.08 -1.45 7.81
CA ILE A 167 -7.33 -0.08 8.30
C ILE A 167 -6.66 1.01 7.44
N GLY A 168 -5.58 0.69 6.75
CA GLY A 168 -4.90 1.57 5.79
C GLY A 168 -5.55 1.66 4.40
N CYS A 169 -6.60 0.87 4.13
CA CYS A 169 -7.34 0.88 2.87
C CYS A 169 -8.50 1.86 2.95
N THR A 170 -8.25 3.11 2.53
CA THR A 170 -9.22 4.21 2.60
C THR A 170 -10.12 4.35 1.37
N GLN A 171 -9.83 3.60 0.29
CA GLN A 171 -10.65 3.63 -0.92
C GLN A 171 -11.93 2.83 -0.72
N GLN A 172 -13.05 3.45 -1.09
CA GLN A 172 -14.37 2.81 -1.16
C GLN A 172 -14.48 1.93 -2.41
#